data_ba97d32a7ba41dfad7c3cfd548b597cc
#
_entry.id   ba97d32a7ba41dfad7c3cfd548b597cc
#
_cell.length_a   1.000
_cell.length_b   1.000
_cell.length_c   1.000
_cell.angle_alpha   90.00
_cell.angle_beta   90.00
_cell.angle_gamma   90.00
#
_symmetry.space_group_name_H-M   'P 1'
#
loop_
_entity.id
_entity.type
_entity.pdbx_description
1 polymer ?
#
loop_
_entity_poly.entity_id
_entity_poly.type
_entity_poly.pdbx_seq_one_letter_code
_entity_poly.pdbx_strand_id
1 'polypeptide(L)'
;MKIRILVSLLVLTLSYFLFSCKEGGGGRRSALPPVSGSTNELLVVMPKTLWEGHVGVTIKEFFGQPQLGLPQGEPVFDLINLPPSNFEKNVRFHRNILTVSIKDKVDTASIVFHESPWARSQKIFQISAPDVEAFYKIFNANKNKMMNVYLKAERDRLIEVYKKIPDTKIFNMFKNKYDLLLYCPGGYYINKDTSNFVWISSETRVDSKGIIFFEEKYEHESQMDYQIILDRMNEELKKYIPGPRDSTWMALDLKTPMTAAFYKYDGIHYALLIRGLWTAENDFMGGPFVLNVVLDEKNSRIIYMMGYVYAPDGKKRNMLRQVESIVNSMKIDFPEEEKK
;
A
#
# COMPACT_ATOMS: atom_id res chain seq x y z
N MET A 1 30.30 60.87 -40.34
CA MET A 1 31.10 59.78 -39.77
C MET A 1 30.48 59.19 -38.51
N LYS A 2 29.94 60.00 -37.58
CA LYS A 2 29.34 59.54 -36.30
C LYS A 2 28.07 58.70 -36.45
N ILE A 3 27.20 58.96 -37.42
CA ILE A 3 25.95 58.20 -37.66
C ILE A 3 26.20 56.77 -38.20
N ARG A 4 27.22 56.58 -39.04
CA ARG A 4 27.58 55.25 -39.57
C ARG A 4 28.17 54.33 -38.49
N ILE A 5 28.88 54.88 -37.51
CA ILE A 5 29.42 54.11 -36.38
C ILE A 5 28.30 53.70 -35.42
N LEU A 6 27.27 54.55 -35.19
CA LEU A 6 26.14 54.25 -34.34
C LEU A 6 25.26 53.10 -34.91
N VAL A 7 25.02 53.12 -36.25
CA VAL A 7 24.27 52.08 -36.94
C VAL A 7 25.03 50.76 -36.95
N SER A 8 26.36 50.75 -37.10
CA SER A 8 27.18 49.55 -37.04
C SER A 8 27.21 48.95 -35.62
N LEU A 9 27.21 49.78 -34.57
CA LEU A 9 27.13 49.29 -33.18
C LEU A 9 25.75 48.70 -32.87
N LEU A 10 24.67 49.28 -33.35
CA LEU A 10 23.30 48.79 -33.18
C LEU A 10 23.07 47.45 -33.89
N VAL A 11 23.63 47.28 -35.09
CA VAL A 11 23.54 45.98 -35.81
C VAL A 11 24.36 44.90 -35.16
N LEU A 12 25.53 45.24 -34.53
CA LEU A 12 26.36 44.29 -33.81
C LEU A 12 25.71 43.82 -32.49
N THR A 13 24.99 44.70 -31.78
CA THR A 13 24.26 44.33 -30.56
C THR A 13 23.00 43.50 -30.87
N LEU A 14 22.31 43.76 -32.00
CA LEU A 14 21.15 42.98 -32.41
C LEU A 14 21.54 41.55 -32.85
N SER A 15 22.75 41.36 -33.39
CA SER A 15 23.28 40.05 -33.77
C SER A 15 23.63 39.17 -32.57
N TYR A 16 23.93 39.75 -31.42
CA TYR A 16 24.23 38.99 -30.18
C TYR A 16 22.96 38.42 -29.52
N PHE A 17 21.77 39.02 -29.77
CA PHE A 17 20.50 38.49 -29.23
C PHE A 17 19.93 37.34 -30.04
N LEU A 18 20.41 37.04 -31.23
CA LEU A 18 19.90 35.97 -32.08
C LEU A 18 20.67 34.63 -31.90
N PHE A 19 21.76 34.61 -31.13
CA PHE A 19 22.56 33.41 -30.89
C PHE A 19 22.44 32.82 -29.46
N SER A 20 21.47 33.30 -28.66
CA SER A 20 21.25 32.77 -27.31
C SER A 20 20.10 31.75 -27.23
N CYS A 21 19.83 31.03 -28.30
CA CYS A 21 19.15 29.75 -28.25
C CYS A 21 20.20 28.65 -28.28
N LYS A 22 20.93 28.50 -27.20
CA LYS A 22 21.65 27.28 -26.91
C LYS A 22 20.55 26.23 -26.59
N GLU A 23 20.23 25.40 -27.56
CA GLU A 23 19.54 24.14 -27.31
C GLU A 23 20.39 23.37 -26.30
N GLY A 24 20.14 23.63 -25.05
CA GLY A 24 20.46 22.71 -23.97
C GLY A 24 19.55 21.51 -24.18
N GLY A 25 20.06 20.50 -24.87
CA GLY A 25 19.43 19.18 -25.04
C GLY A 25 19.30 18.44 -23.71
N GLY A 26 18.69 19.05 -22.73
CA GLY A 26 18.05 18.45 -21.60
C GLY A 26 16.60 18.28 -21.96
N GLY A 27 16.27 17.26 -22.75
CA GLY A 27 14.88 16.85 -22.94
C GLY A 27 14.27 16.75 -21.55
N ARG A 28 13.33 17.65 -21.20
CA ARG A 28 12.42 17.48 -20.07
C ARG A 28 11.83 16.08 -20.27
N ARG A 29 12.34 15.09 -19.56
CA ARG A 29 11.66 13.80 -19.46
C ARG A 29 10.26 14.15 -19.00
N SER A 30 9.31 14.10 -19.93
CA SER A 30 7.90 14.33 -19.63
C SER A 30 7.58 13.45 -18.43
N ALA A 31 7.17 14.05 -17.32
CA ALA A 31 6.86 13.29 -16.12
C ALA A 31 5.79 12.27 -16.51
N LEU A 32 6.05 10.98 -16.27
CA LEU A 32 5.10 9.91 -16.58
C LEU A 32 3.72 10.26 -16.02
N PRO A 33 2.63 9.99 -16.75
CA PRO A 33 1.28 10.19 -16.24
C PRO A 33 1.00 9.32 -15.02
N PRO A 34 0.00 9.64 -14.20
CA PRO A 34 -0.44 8.76 -13.13
C PRO A 34 -1.00 7.45 -13.70
N VAL A 35 -0.97 6.39 -12.91
CA VAL A 35 -1.65 5.13 -13.26
C VAL A 35 -3.16 5.30 -13.35
N SER A 36 -3.81 4.54 -14.23
CA SER A 36 -5.27 4.39 -14.33
C SER A 36 -5.76 3.12 -13.63
N GLY A 37 -7.07 2.95 -13.55
CA GLY A 37 -7.75 1.82 -12.90
C GLY A 37 -8.01 2.06 -11.41
N SER A 38 -8.88 1.23 -10.83
CA SER A 38 -9.28 1.30 -9.42
C SER A 38 -8.28 0.57 -8.52
N THR A 39 -8.30 0.89 -7.23
CA THR A 39 -7.47 0.20 -6.22
C THR A 39 -7.73 -1.30 -6.24
N ASN A 40 -6.67 -2.10 -6.20
CA ASN A 40 -6.68 -3.56 -6.27
C ASN A 40 -7.25 -4.13 -7.60
N GLU A 41 -7.22 -3.40 -8.70
CA GLU A 41 -7.42 -3.97 -10.04
C GLU A 41 -6.11 -4.55 -10.60
N LEU A 42 -6.22 -5.71 -11.25
CA LEU A 42 -5.15 -6.33 -12.03
C LEU A 42 -5.65 -6.59 -13.45
N LEU A 43 -5.06 -5.90 -14.42
CA LEU A 43 -5.34 -6.10 -15.83
C LEU A 43 -4.54 -7.30 -16.35
N VAL A 44 -5.22 -8.34 -16.81
CA VAL A 44 -4.64 -9.54 -17.40
C VAL A 44 -4.78 -9.49 -18.92
N VAL A 45 -3.65 -9.26 -19.61
CA VAL A 45 -3.62 -9.16 -21.06
C VAL A 45 -3.26 -10.51 -21.64
N MET A 46 -4.26 -11.22 -22.18
CA MET A 46 -4.12 -12.53 -22.80
C MET A 46 -5.31 -12.83 -23.73
N PRO A 47 -5.16 -13.73 -24.73
CA PRO A 47 -6.28 -14.14 -25.58
C PRO A 47 -7.46 -14.66 -24.76
N LYS A 48 -8.68 -14.33 -25.20
CA LYS A 48 -9.92 -14.74 -24.54
C LYS A 48 -10.03 -16.27 -24.38
N THR A 49 -9.58 -17.02 -25.38
CA THR A 49 -9.55 -18.49 -25.35
C THR A 49 -8.69 -19.06 -24.21
N LEU A 50 -7.53 -18.45 -23.95
CA LEU A 50 -6.67 -18.83 -22.81
C LEU A 50 -7.29 -18.38 -21.46
N TRP A 51 -7.95 -17.23 -21.44
CA TRP A 51 -8.63 -16.69 -20.24
C TRP A 51 -9.83 -17.54 -19.81
N GLU A 52 -10.58 -18.07 -20.76
CA GLU A 52 -11.72 -18.97 -20.51
C GLU A 52 -11.27 -20.41 -20.24
N GLY A 53 -10.06 -20.77 -20.62
CA GLY A 53 -9.46 -22.09 -20.39
C GLY A 53 -8.74 -22.22 -19.05
N HIS A 54 -8.09 -23.36 -18.83
CA HIS A 54 -7.40 -23.71 -17.57
C HIS A 54 -6.31 -22.69 -17.15
N VAL A 55 -5.62 -22.06 -18.09
CA VAL A 55 -4.62 -21.02 -17.80
C VAL A 55 -5.28 -19.83 -17.09
N GLY A 56 -6.41 -19.36 -17.60
CA GLY A 56 -7.16 -18.27 -17.00
C GLY A 56 -7.79 -18.66 -15.66
N VAL A 57 -8.25 -19.89 -15.50
CA VAL A 57 -8.75 -20.41 -14.21
C VAL A 57 -7.65 -20.33 -13.16
N THR A 58 -6.45 -20.83 -13.45
CA THR A 58 -5.31 -20.79 -12.52
C THR A 58 -4.94 -19.35 -12.09
N ILE A 59 -4.98 -18.41 -13.04
CA ILE A 59 -4.72 -16.99 -12.73
C ILE A 59 -5.82 -16.42 -11.84
N LYS A 60 -7.10 -16.73 -12.12
CA LYS A 60 -8.26 -16.27 -11.34
C LYS A 60 -8.23 -16.83 -9.92
N GLU A 61 -7.97 -18.13 -9.76
CA GLU A 61 -7.87 -18.76 -8.44
C GLU A 61 -6.76 -18.16 -7.59
N PHE A 62 -5.62 -17.82 -8.19
CA PHE A 62 -4.49 -17.28 -7.45
C PHE A 62 -4.63 -15.79 -7.13
N PHE A 63 -4.86 -14.92 -8.11
CA PHE A 63 -4.96 -13.47 -7.88
C PHE A 63 -6.33 -13.02 -7.38
N GLY A 64 -7.38 -13.77 -7.68
CA GLY A 64 -8.74 -13.55 -7.21
C GLY A 64 -9.10 -14.33 -5.94
N GLN A 65 -8.14 -14.99 -5.28
CA GLN A 65 -8.39 -15.68 -4.01
C GLN A 65 -8.94 -14.71 -2.95
N PRO A 66 -9.72 -15.20 -1.97
CA PRO A 66 -10.23 -14.36 -0.91
C PRO A 66 -9.11 -13.65 -0.13
N GLN A 67 -9.29 -12.36 0.13
CA GLN A 67 -8.40 -11.59 1.00
C GLN A 67 -8.49 -12.13 2.43
N LEU A 68 -7.36 -12.56 2.98
CA LEU A 68 -7.29 -13.06 4.36
C LEU A 68 -7.64 -11.96 5.38
N GLY A 69 -8.30 -12.37 6.46
CA GLY A 69 -8.69 -11.49 7.55
C GLY A 69 -9.95 -10.66 7.27
N LEU A 70 -10.74 -10.99 6.24
CA LEU A 70 -12.06 -10.40 5.99
C LEU A 70 -13.17 -11.35 6.41
N PRO A 71 -14.28 -10.86 7.01
CA PRO A 71 -15.41 -11.68 7.39
C PRO A 71 -16.24 -12.17 6.18
N GLN A 72 -16.07 -11.52 5.03
CA GLN A 72 -16.75 -11.84 3.76
C GLN A 72 -15.70 -12.09 2.69
N GLY A 73 -15.97 -13.01 1.77
CA GLY A 73 -15.07 -13.33 0.66
C GLY A 73 -14.98 -12.18 -0.34
N GLU A 74 -13.99 -11.34 -0.23
CA GLU A 74 -13.63 -10.34 -1.24
C GLU A 74 -12.31 -10.75 -1.89
N PRO A 75 -12.16 -10.70 -3.23
CA PRO A 75 -10.95 -11.12 -3.90
C PRO A 75 -9.78 -10.19 -3.57
N VAL A 76 -8.56 -10.73 -3.52
CA VAL A 76 -7.34 -9.91 -3.34
C VAL A 76 -7.23 -8.87 -4.44
N PHE A 77 -7.45 -9.28 -5.71
CA PHE A 77 -7.53 -8.39 -6.88
C PHE A 77 -8.82 -8.60 -7.65
N ASP A 78 -9.41 -7.49 -8.13
CA ASP A 78 -10.42 -7.50 -9.16
C ASP A 78 -9.73 -7.70 -10.52
N LEU A 79 -10.01 -8.81 -11.18
CA LEU A 79 -9.34 -9.20 -12.42
C LEU A 79 -10.11 -8.74 -13.64
N ILE A 80 -9.41 -8.06 -14.56
CA ILE A 80 -9.96 -7.60 -15.83
C ILE A 80 -9.19 -8.27 -16.94
N ASN A 81 -9.87 -9.06 -17.80
CA ASN A 81 -9.21 -9.61 -19.00
C ASN A 81 -9.32 -8.66 -20.17
N LEU A 82 -8.21 -8.51 -20.88
CA LEU A 82 -8.14 -7.76 -22.13
C LEU A 82 -7.39 -8.55 -23.18
N PRO A 83 -8.00 -8.77 -24.37
CA PRO A 83 -7.29 -9.35 -25.51
C PRO A 83 -6.09 -8.48 -25.92
N PRO A 84 -4.96 -9.09 -26.36
CA PRO A 84 -3.77 -8.35 -26.76
C PRO A 84 -3.99 -7.31 -27.84
N SER A 85 -4.97 -7.55 -28.77
CA SER A 85 -5.36 -6.59 -29.81
C SER A 85 -5.89 -5.26 -29.28
N ASN A 86 -6.45 -5.27 -28.06
CA ASN A 86 -7.06 -4.11 -27.43
C ASN A 86 -6.12 -3.42 -26.42
N PHE A 87 -4.89 -3.96 -26.27
CA PHE A 87 -3.89 -3.41 -25.34
C PHE A 87 -3.16 -2.24 -25.96
N GLU A 88 -3.86 -1.09 -26.07
CA GLU A 88 -3.37 0.11 -26.74
C GLU A 88 -3.59 1.39 -25.91
N LYS A 89 -2.89 2.47 -26.27
CA LYS A 89 -3.10 3.83 -25.77
C LYS A 89 -3.26 3.91 -24.24
N ASN A 90 -4.40 4.39 -23.77
CA ASN A 90 -4.64 4.69 -22.34
C ASN A 90 -4.74 3.45 -21.45
N VAL A 91 -5.07 2.28 -22.01
CA VAL A 91 -5.12 1.02 -21.26
C VAL A 91 -3.74 0.62 -20.76
N ARG A 92 -2.67 1.02 -21.47
CA ARG A 92 -1.29 0.78 -21.04
C ARG A 92 -0.92 1.48 -19.73
N PHE A 93 -1.67 2.49 -19.31
CA PHE A 93 -1.42 3.20 -18.06
C PHE A 93 -2.04 2.50 -16.84
N HIS A 94 -2.66 1.32 -17.03
CA HIS A 94 -3.26 0.59 -15.92
C HIS A 94 -2.22 0.25 -14.84
N ARG A 95 -2.61 0.35 -13.59
CA ARG A 95 -1.74 0.30 -12.40
C ARG A 95 -0.95 -1.00 -12.23
N ASN A 96 -1.61 -2.14 -12.45
CA ASN A 96 -1.02 -3.47 -12.35
C ASN A 96 -1.39 -4.25 -13.60
N ILE A 97 -0.41 -4.79 -14.29
CA ILE A 97 -0.63 -5.51 -15.54
C ILE A 97 0.11 -6.86 -15.50
N LEU A 98 -0.59 -7.91 -15.86
CA LEU A 98 -0.03 -9.22 -16.16
C LEU A 98 -0.27 -9.51 -17.64
N THR A 99 0.80 -9.61 -18.44
CA THR A 99 0.67 -10.08 -19.83
C THR A 99 1.07 -11.54 -19.91
N VAL A 100 0.29 -12.34 -20.63
CA VAL A 100 0.56 -13.77 -20.85
C VAL A 100 0.52 -14.09 -22.33
N SER A 101 1.64 -14.62 -22.84
CA SER A 101 1.79 -15.06 -24.23
C SER A 101 2.31 -16.50 -24.25
N ILE A 102 1.52 -17.41 -24.82
CA ILE A 102 1.92 -18.81 -25.03
C ILE A 102 1.98 -19.03 -26.54
N LYS A 103 3.16 -19.30 -27.09
CA LYS A 103 3.40 -19.42 -28.53
C LYS A 103 4.56 -20.37 -28.81
N ASP A 104 4.41 -21.25 -29.74
CA ASP A 104 5.42 -22.22 -30.19
C ASP A 104 6.75 -21.61 -30.65
N LYS A 105 6.76 -20.31 -30.98
CA LYS A 105 7.96 -19.55 -31.37
C LYS A 105 8.82 -19.06 -30.20
N VAL A 106 8.40 -19.33 -28.97
CA VAL A 106 9.16 -19.00 -27.76
C VAL A 106 10.03 -20.20 -27.39
N ASP A 107 11.33 -20.06 -27.42
CA ASP A 107 12.25 -21.17 -27.14
C ASP A 107 12.26 -21.57 -25.66
N THR A 108 12.16 -20.60 -24.77
CA THR A 108 12.23 -20.81 -23.30
C THR A 108 11.25 -19.94 -22.56
N ALA A 109 10.56 -20.52 -21.56
CA ALA A 109 9.66 -19.76 -20.71
C ALA A 109 10.41 -18.69 -19.90
N SER A 110 9.87 -17.49 -19.87
CA SER A 110 10.46 -16.35 -19.18
C SER A 110 9.42 -15.46 -18.48
N ILE A 111 9.85 -14.78 -17.40
CA ILE A 111 9.11 -13.71 -16.77
C ILE A 111 9.97 -12.45 -16.79
N VAL A 112 9.44 -11.38 -17.33
CA VAL A 112 10.07 -10.05 -17.33
C VAL A 112 9.24 -9.12 -16.45
N PHE A 113 9.93 -8.41 -15.58
CA PHE A 113 9.31 -7.37 -14.72
C PHE A 113 9.66 -5.99 -15.25
N HIS A 114 8.65 -5.13 -15.40
CA HIS A 114 8.83 -3.74 -15.78
C HIS A 114 8.23 -2.84 -14.71
N GLU A 115 9.02 -1.87 -14.28
CA GLU A 115 8.61 -0.85 -13.35
C GLU A 115 8.40 0.49 -14.05
N SER A 116 7.19 1.03 -13.98
CA SER A 116 6.83 2.35 -14.50
C SER A 116 7.18 2.61 -15.99
N PRO A 117 6.96 1.65 -16.91
CA PRO A 117 7.31 1.88 -18.31
C PRO A 117 6.45 2.93 -19.00
N TRP A 118 5.17 3.09 -18.60
CA TRP A 118 4.23 4.02 -19.22
C TRP A 118 3.57 4.98 -18.24
N ALA A 119 3.47 4.61 -16.94
CA ALA A 119 2.86 5.44 -15.92
C ALA A 119 3.64 5.35 -14.60
N ARG A 120 3.56 6.39 -13.76
CA ARG A 120 4.26 6.43 -12.46
C ARG A 120 3.74 5.33 -11.53
N SER A 121 4.66 4.65 -10.85
CA SER A 121 4.35 3.58 -9.87
C SER A 121 3.61 2.37 -10.47
N GLN A 122 3.66 2.19 -11.78
CA GLN A 122 3.09 1.05 -12.49
C GLN A 122 3.94 -0.21 -12.26
N LYS A 123 3.28 -1.38 -12.18
CA LYS A 123 3.94 -2.68 -12.09
C LYS A 123 3.40 -3.61 -13.17
N ILE A 124 4.31 -4.17 -13.97
CA ILE A 124 3.97 -5.07 -15.06
C ILE A 124 4.81 -6.33 -14.96
N PHE A 125 4.15 -7.48 -14.99
CA PHE A 125 4.81 -8.75 -15.27
C PHE A 125 4.39 -9.27 -16.63
N GLN A 126 5.37 -9.71 -17.40
CA GLN A 126 5.19 -10.32 -18.71
C GLN A 126 5.67 -11.78 -18.66
N ILE A 127 4.76 -12.71 -18.89
CA ILE A 127 5.06 -14.14 -19.00
C ILE A 127 5.01 -14.52 -20.48
N SER A 128 6.09 -15.15 -20.96
CA SER A 128 6.18 -15.76 -22.28
C SER A 128 6.53 -17.22 -22.12
N ALA A 129 5.82 -18.12 -22.78
CA ALA A 129 6.06 -19.57 -22.71
C ALA A 129 5.84 -20.23 -24.06
N PRO A 130 6.59 -21.32 -24.40
CA PRO A 130 6.37 -22.10 -25.62
C PRO A 130 5.03 -22.84 -25.62
N ASP A 131 4.63 -23.36 -24.47
CA ASP A 131 3.44 -24.16 -24.26
C ASP A 131 2.82 -23.94 -22.88
N VAL A 132 1.71 -24.61 -22.60
CA VAL A 132 0.92 -24.48 -21.36
C VAL A 132 1.67 -25.10 -20.16
N GLU A 133 2.42 -26.18 -20.36
CA GLU A 133 3.18 -26.83 -19.28
C GLU A 133 4.29 -25.93 -18.78
N ALA A 134 5.06 -25.36 -19.70
CA ALA A 134 6.12 -24.38 -19.39
C ALA A 134 5.56 -23.11 -18.71
N PHE A 135 4.35 -22.67 -19.12
CA PHE A 135 3.64 -21.60 -18.41
C PHE A 135 3.37 -21.97 -16.94
N TYR A 136 2.78 -23.15 -16.67
CA TYR A 136 2.49 -23.55 -15.29
C TYR A 136 3.74 -23.63 -14.42
N LYS A 137 4.81 -24.19 -14.97
CA LYS A 137 6.09 -24.31 -14.26
C LYS A 137 6.60 -22.93 -13.82
N ILE A 138 6.70 -21.99 -14.74
CA ILE A 138 7.24 -20.65 -14.44
C ILE A 138 6.29 -19.80 -13.61
N PHE A 139 4.97 -19.91 -13.85
CA PHE A 139 3.95 -19.22 -13.05
C PHE A 139 3.97 -19.67 -11.60
N ASN A 140 3.94 -20.99 -11.33
CA ASN A 140 3.93 -21.52 -9.98
C ASN A 140 5.21 -21.18 -9.20
N ALA A 141 6.36 -21.14 -9.86
CA ALA A 141 7.61 -20.72 -9.24
C ALA A 141 7.63 -19.23 -8.83
N ASN A 142 6.83 -18.37 -9.47
CA ASN A 142 6.92 -16.92 -9.32
C ASN A 142 5.63 -16.24 -8.83
N LYS A 143 4.50 -16.94 -8.77
CA LYS A 143 3.19 -16.34 -8.46
C LYS A 143 3.17 -15.56 -7.14
N ASN A 144 3.80 -16.08 -6.08
CA ASN A 144 3.88 -15.40 -4.78
C ASN A 144 4.69 -14.11 -4.86
N LYS A 145 5.81 -14.10 -5.60
CA LYS A 145 6.60 -12.89 -5.84
C LYS A 145 5.79 -11.83 -6.58
N MET A 146 5.05 -12.23 -7.62
CA MET A 146 4.18 -11.32 -8.38
C MET A 146 3.09 -10.72 -7.48
N MET A 147 2.40 -11.55 -6.67
CA MET A 147 1.39 -11.12 -5.70
C MET A 147 1.95 -10.08 -4.75
N ASN A 148 3.10 -10.35 -4.13
CA ASN A 148 3.73 -9.44 -3.18
C ASN A 148 4.13 -8.09 -3.81
N VAL A 149 4.63 -8.10 -5.05
CA VAL A 149 4.98 -6.87 -5.77
C VAL A 149 3.74 -6.03 -6.05
N TYR A 150 2.64 -6.64 -6.51
CA TYR A 150 1.40 -5.89 -6.75
C TYR A 150 0.78 -5.36 -5.46
N LEU A 151 0.72 -6.16 -4.39
CA LEU A 151 0.20 -5.72 -3.09
C LEU A 151 1.04 -4.59 -2.48
N LYS A 152 2.36 -4.71 -2.55
CA LYS A 152 3.26 -3.63 -2.12
C LYS A 152 3.02 -2.36 -2.93
N ALA A 153 2.86 -2.46 -4.25
CA ALA A 153 2.61 -1.31 -5.09
C ALA A 153 1.28 -0.61 -4.76
N GLU A 154 0.20 -1.36 -4.46
CA GLU A 154 -1.07 -0.78 -4.02
C GLU A 154 -0.90 0.02 -2.72
N ARG A 155 -0.21 -0.54 -1.75
CA ARG A 155 0.09 0.12 -0.47
C ARG A 155 0.97 1.36 -0.67
N ASP A 156 2.07 1.24 -1.42
CA ASP A 156 3.01 2.34 -1.63
C ASP A 156 2.34 3.54 -2.33
N ARG A 157 1.42 3.31 -3.27
CA ARG A 157 0.65 4.39 -3.93
C ARG A 157 -0.22 5.16 -2.95
N LEU A 158 -0.87 4.48 -2.01
CA LEU A 158 -1.65 5.13 -0.95
C LEU A 158 -0.74 5.92 0.00
N ILE A 159 0.37 5.34 0.43
CA ILE A 159 1.35 6.03 1.28
C ILE A 159 1.87 7.29 0.60
N GLU A 160 2.21 7.23 -0.69
CA GLU A 160 2.67 8.41 -1.45
C GLU A 160 1.60 9.52 -1.57
N VAL A 161 0.32 9.16 -1.62
CA VAL A 161 -0.78 10.14 -1.55
C VAL A 161 -0.85 10.75 -0.15
N TYR A 162 -0.80 9.95 0.91
CA TYR A 162 -0.89 10.40 2.30
C TYR A 162 0.30 11.29 2.69
N LYS A 163 1.51 10.97 2.22
CA LYS A 163 2.70 11.82 2.43
C LYS A 163 2.59 13.21 1.84
N LYS A 164 1.87 13.36 0.72
CA LYS A 164 1.74 14.69 0.06
C LYS A 164 0.86 15.64 0.83
N ILE A 165 -0.19 15.13 1.47
CA ILE A 165 -1.17 15.94 2.20
C ILE A 165 -1.57 15.17 3.47
N PRO A 166 -0.67 15.04 4.46
CA PRO A 166 -0.98 14.42 5.73
C PRO A 166 -1.87 15.34 6.57
N ASP A 167 -2.64 14.75 7.47
CA ASP A 167 -3.27 15.52 8.55
C ASP A 167 -2.19 16.09 9.46
N THR A 168 -2.04 17.40 9.46
CA THR A 168 -0.95 18.10 10.16
C THR A 168 -1.02 17.90 11.68
N LYS A 169 -2.21 17.84 12.26
CA LYS A 169 -2.39 17.67 13.71
C LYS A 169 -1.94 16.29 14.14
N ILE A 170 -2.36 15.25 13.41
CA ILE A 170 -1.98 13.85 13.69
C ILE A 170 -0.49 13.65 13.43
N PHE A 171 0.02 14.16 12.31
CA PHE A 171 1.43 14.07 11.97
C PHE A 171 2.33 14.69 13.06
N ASN A 172 2.02 15.93 13.48
CA ASN A 172 2.79 16.61 14.51
C ASN A 172 2.66 15.94 15.89
N MET A 173 1.50 15.39 16.22
CA MET A 173 1.31 14.62 17.46
C MET A 173 2.25 13.42 17.51
N PHE A 174 2.27 12.58 16.46
CA PHE A 174 3.16 11.42 16.43
C PHE A 174 4.64 11.82 16.43
N LYS A 175 4.99 12.82 15.64
CA LYS A 175 6.36 13.35 15.55
C LYS A 175 6.89 13.87 16.89
N ASN A 176 6.13 14.74 17.55
CA ASN A 176 6.61 15.48 18.72
C ASN A 176 6.49 14.70 20.02
N LYS A 177 5.53 13.78 20.10
CA LYS A 177 5.24 13.05 21.33
C LYS A 177 5.87 11.66 21.37
N TYR A 178 5.93 11.00 20.21
CA TYR A 178 6.36 9.61 20.13
C TYR A 178 7.64 9.40 19.33
N ASP A 179 8.22 10.47 18.77
CA ASP A 179 9.37 10.40 17.85
C ASP A 179 9.12 9.40 16.70
N LEU A 180 7.94 9.52 16.08
CA LEU A 180 7.47 8.70 14.97
C LEU A 180 6.90 9.59 13.87
N LEU A 181 7.14 9.26 12.60
CA LEU A 181 6.37 9.85 11.52
C LEU A 181 5.22 8.90 11.16
N LEU A 182 3.98 9.41 11.15
CA LEU A 182 2.80 8.70 10.69
C LEU A 182 2.07 9.55 9.65
N TYR A 183 1.88 9.01 8.45
CA TYR A 183 1.19 9.70 7.37
C TYR A 183 -0.28 9.27 7.31
N CYS A 184 -1.13 9.99 8.03
CA CYS A 184 -2.57 9.82 8.04
C CYS A 184 -3.22 10.89 7.15
N PRO A 185 -4.14 10.55 6.22
CA PRO A 185 -4.85 11.55 5.43
C PRO A 185 -5.83 12.35 6.27
N GLY A 186 -6.27 13.52 5.79
CA GLY A 186 -7.33 14.29 6.44
C GLY A 186 -8.64 13.52 6.58
N GLY A 187 -9.49 13.96 7.51
CA GLY A 187 -10.79 13.34 7.82
C GLY A 187 -10.73 12.27 8.91
N TYR A 188 -9.63 12.19 9.63
CA TYR A 188 -9.53 11.43 10.88
C TYR A 188 -9.61 12.37 12.07
N TYR A 189 -10.19 11.90 13.16
CA TYR A 189 -10.35 12.61 14.44
C TYR A 189 -9.61 11.87 15.54
N ILE A 190 -9.01 12.62 16.46
CA ILE A 190 -8.37 12.05 17.65
C ILE A 190 -9.46 11.83 18.68
N ASN A 191 -9.83 10.56 18.93
CA ASN A 191 -10.85 10.18 19.91
C ASN A 191 -10.26 10.04 21.31
N LYS A 192 -9.01 9.56 21.38
CA LYS A 192 -8.26 9.38 22.63
C LYS A 192 -6.79 9.69 22.40
N ASP A 193 -6.20 10.41 23.34
CA ASP A 193 -4.76 10.68 23.40
C ASP A 193 -4.36 10.69 24.88
N THR A 194 -3.52 9.71 25.27
CA THR A 194 -2.94 9.59 26.61
C THR A 194 -1.43 9.57 26.53
N SER A 195 -0.71 9.38 27.63
CA SER A 195 0.76 9.35 27.65
C SER A 195 1.38 8.35 26.65
N ASN A 196 0.75 7.16 26.49
CA ASN A 196 1.27 6.07 25.68
C ASN A 196 0.25 5.40 24.76
N PHE A 197 -0.99 5.94 24.65
CA PHE A 197 -2.05 5.37 23.84
C PHE A 197 -2.74 6.45 23.01
N VAL A 198 -3.00 6.16 21.73
CA VAL A 198 -3.73 7.01 20.79
C VAL A 198 -4.79 6.21 20.06
N TRP A 199 -5.99 6.75 19.95
CA TRP A 199 -7.03 6.25 19.07
C TRP A 199 -7.51 7.38 18.15
N ILE A 200 -7.40 7.15 16.84
CA ILE A 200 -7.93 8.02 15.80
C ILE A 200 -8.90 7.27 14.90
N SER A 201 -9.97 7.89 14.48
CA SER A 201 -10.94 7.28 13.54
C SER A 201 -11.44 8.26 12.49
N SER A 202 -11.95 7.70 11.41
CA SER A 202 -12.69 8.38 10.37
C SER A 202 -14.02 7.67 10.23
N GLU A 203 -15.12 8.38 10.47
CA GLU A 203 -16.46 7.81 10.57
C GLU A 203 -17.39 8.43 9.53
N THR A 204 -18.23 7.59 8.95
CA THR A 204 -19.38 7.98 8.14
C THR A 204 -20.68 7.54 8.84
N ARG A 205 -21.82 7.70 8.19
CA ARG A 205 -23.10 7.22 8.76
C ARG A 205 -23.21 5.69 8.83
N VAL A 206 -22.42 4.97 8.02
CA VAL A 206 -22.60 3.52 7.79
C VAL A 206 -21.33 2.72 8.03
N ASP A 207 -20.17 3.37 8.04
CA ASP A 207 -18.89 2.73 8.23
C ASP A 207 -17.92 3.58 9.04
N SER A 208 -16.95 2.93 9.64
CA SER A 208 -15.80 3.58 10.27
C SER A 208 -14.51 2.81 10.02
N LYS A 209 -13.41 3.51 10.12
CA LYS A 209 -12.06 2.96 10.08
C LYS A 209 -11.17 3.76 11.02
N GLY A 210 -10.27 3.09 11.67
CA GLY A 210 -9.42 3.76 12.65
C GLY A 210 -8.06 3.14 12.80
N ILE A 211 -7.23 3.88 13.51
CA ILE A 211 -5.89 3.48 13.92
C ILE A 211 -5.81 3.55 15.43
N ILE A 212 -5.28 2.52 16.03
CA ILE A 212 -4.97 2.42 17.45
C ILE A 212 -3.47 2.25 17.56
N PHE A 213 -2.87 3.10 18.35
CA PHE A 213 -1.45 3.07 18.66
C PHE A 213 -1.27 3.01 20.16
N PHE A 214 -0.34 2.21 20.61
CA PHE A 214 0.26 2.35 21.94
C PHE A 214 1.70 1.83 21.91
N GLU A 215 2.46 2.22 22.92
CA GLU A 215 3.81 1.75 23.13
C GLU A 215 4.02 1.33 24.58
N GLU A 216 4.93 0.39 24.74
CA GLU A 216 5.38 -0.04 26.07
C GLU A 216 6.90 -0.22 26.08
N LYS A 217 7.48 -0.19 27.27
CA LYS A 217 8.92 -0.43 27.45
C LYS A 217 9.25 -1.87 27.08
N TYR A 218 10.28 -2.07 26.27
CA TYR A 218 10.85 -3.38 26.01
C TYR A 218 11.78 -3.79 27.17
N GLU A 219 11.49 -4.89 27.81
CA GLU A 219 12.25 -5.42 28.95
C GLU A 219 12.78 -6.83 28.68
N HIS A 220 12.02 -7.67 27.99
CA HIS A 220 12.42 -9.05 27.63
C HIS A 220 11.78 -9.52 26.33
N GLU A 221 12.45 -10.46 25.66
CA GLU A 221 12.03 -10.99 24.36
C GLU A 221 10.64 -11.66 24.36
N SER A 222 10.21 -12.22 25.50
CA SER A 222 8.89 -12.85 25.64
C SER A 222 7.72 -11.87 25.41
N GLN A 223 7.94 -10.54 25.53
CA GLN A 223 6.92 -9.55 25.16
C GLN A 223 6.57 -9.59 23.66
N MET A 224 7.44 -10.19 22.83
CA MET A 224 7.18 -10.41 21.42
C MET A 224 6.53 -11.77 21.12
N ASP A 225 6.16 -12.55 22.14
CA ASP A 225 5.42 -13.79 21.97
C ASP A 225 3.99 -13.51 21.53
N TYR A 226 3.51 -14.28 20.56
CA TYR A 226 2.21 -14.10 19.94
C TYR A 226 1.05 -13.98 20.93
N GLN A 227 0.98 -14.87 21.93
CA GLN A 227 -0.11 -14.86 22.92
C GLN A 227 -0.01 -13.63 23.84
N ILE A 228 1.18 -13.26 24.28
CA ILE A 228 1.41 -12.08 25.11
C ILE A 228 0.99 -10.81 24.38
N ILE A 229 1.30 -10.71 23.08
CA ILE A 229 0.86 -9.60 22.23
C ILE A 229 -0.67 -9.51 22.16
N LEU A 230 -1.38 -10.64 21.96
CA LEU A 230 -2.85 -10.64 21.90
C LEU A 230 -3.48 -10.23 23.22
N ASP A 231 -2.96 -10.74 24.33
CA ASP A 231 -3.46 -10.42 25.68
C ASP A 231 -3.24 -8.93 25.97
N ARG A 232 -2.05 -8.42 25.68
CA ARG A 232 -1.69 -7.02 25.87
C ARG A 232 -2.56 -6.09 25.00
N MET A 233 -2.80 -6.47 23.74
CA MET A 233 -3.70 -5.71 22.86
C MET A 233 -5.12 -5.66 23.43
N ASN A 234 -5.66 -6.80 23.89
CA ASN A 234 -7.01 -6.87 24.48
C ASN A 234 -7.15 -6.03 25.75
N GLU A 235 -6.12 -5.98 26.62
CA GLU A 235 -6.09 -5.11 27.79
C GLU A 235 -6.25 -3.64 27.40
N GLU A 236 -5.48 -3.15 26.42
CA GLU A 236 -5.54 -1.75 26.00
C GLU A 236 -6.84 -1.43 25.26
N LEU A 237 -7.35 -2.36 24.43
CA LEU A 237 -8.65 -2.20 23.76
C LEU A 237 -9.78 -2.07 24.79
N LYS A 238 -9.85 -2.97 25.78
CA LYS A 238 -10.85 -2.93 26.85
C LYS A 238 -10.80 -1.65 27.66
N LYS A 239 -9.60 -1.15 27.92
CA LYS A 239 -9.38 0.05 28.73
C LYS A 239 -9.80 1.34 28.03
N TYR A 240 -9.59 1.44 26.72
CA TYR A 240 -9.67 2.71 26.02
C TYR A 240 -10.71 2.79 24.89
N ILE A 241 -11.20 1.66 24.39
CA ILE A 241 -12.14 1.64 23.27
C ILE A 241 -13.49 1.09 23.73
N PRO A 242 -14.41 1.95 24.20
CA PRO A 242 -15.74 1.52 24.59
C PRO A 242 -16.52 1.04 23.36
N GLY A 243 -17.39 0.07 23.55
CA GLY A 243 -18.38 -0.33 22.55
C GLY A 243 -19.59 0.62 22.56
N PRO A 244 -20.60 0.32 21.73
CA PRO A 244 -21.77 1.22 21.55
C PRO A 244 -22.74 1.23 22.73
N ARG A 245 -22.64 0.29 23.65
CA ARG A 245 -23.53 0.16 24.83
C ARG A 245 -22.70 0.05 26.10
N ASP A 246 -23.32 0.31 27.23
CA ASP A 246 -22.70 0.12 28.55
C ASP A 246 -22.21 -1.33 28.69
N SER A 247 -21.07 -1.50 29.33
CA SER A 247 -20.41 -2.81 29.54
C SER A 247 -19.98 -3.54 28.25
N THR A 248 -19.83 -2.81 27.13
CA THR A 248 -19.25 -3.31 25.89
C THR A 248 -17.92 -2.61 25.58
N TRP A 249 -16.98 -3.30 24.95
CA TRP A 249 -15.67 -2.78 24.57
C TRP A 249 -15.13 -3.53 23.34
N MET A 250 -14.22 -2.93 22.62
CA MET A 250 -13.50 -3.57 21.50
C MET A 250 -12.54 -4.64 22.02
N ALA A 251 -12.50 -5.78 21.34
CA ALA A 251 -11.56 -6.88 21.61
C ALA A 251 -11.16 -7.55 20.28
N LEU A 252 -10.09 -8.33 20.30
CA LEU A 252 -9.73 -9.22 19.22
C LEU A 252 -10.66 -10.46 19.26
N ASP A 253 -11.19 -10.88 18.12
CA ASP A 253 -11.98 -12.11 18.01
C ASP A 253 -11.06 -13.34 17.99
N LEU A 254 -10.76 -13.86 19.19
CA LEU A 254 -9.89 -15.02 19.36
C LEU A 254 -10.54 -16.35 18.90
N LYS A 255 -11.84 -16.36 18.54
CA LYS A 255 -12.55 -17.54 18.04
C LYS A 255 -12.32 -17.75 16.55
N THR A 256 -12.07 -16.68 15.82
CA THR A 256 -11.77 -16.73 14.38
C THR A 256 -10.26 -16.83 14.16
N PRO A 257 -9.81 -17.78 13.30
CA PRO A 257 -8.38 -17.94 13.04
C PRO A 257 -7.74 -16.64 12.53
N MET A 258 -6.64 -16.26 13.12
CA MET A 258 -5.81 -15.13 12.72
C MET A 258 -4.57 -15.63 11.97
N THR A 259 -4.02 -14.77 11.10
CA THR A 259 -2.71 -15.00 10.49
C THR A 259 -1.67 -14.16 11.19
N ALA A 260 -0.50 -14.75 11.45
CA ALA A 260 0.63 -14.06 12.04
C ALA A 260 1.91 -14.40 11.28
N ALA A 261 2.77 -13.41 11.09
CA ALA A 261 4.04 -13.60 10.42
C ALA A 261 5.09 -12.61 10.95
N PHE A 262 6.24 -13.13 11.38
CA PHE A 262 7.40 -12.31 11.68
C PHE A 262 8.03 -11.79 10.41
N TYR A 263 8.47 -10.54 10.43
CA TYR A 263 9.12 -9.89 9.31
C TYR A 263 10.00 -8.74 9.78
N LYS A 264 10.68 -8.09 8.84
CA LYS A 264 11.40 -6.85 9.12
C LYS A 264 10.58 -5.65 8.66
N TYR A 265 10.05 -4.91 9.62
CA TYR A 265 9.40 -3.63 9.36
C TYR A 265 10.43 -2.67 8.78
N ASP A 266 10.09 -1.94 7.71
CA ASP A 266 11.00 -1.07 6.93
C ASP A 266 12.37 -1.69 6.54
N GLY A 267 12.48 -3.03 6.59
CA GLY A 267 13.69 -3.79 6.27
C GLY A 267 14.69 -3.93 7.43
N ILE A 268 14.41 -3.30 8.58
CA ILE A 268 15.36 -3.20 9.70
C ILE A 268 14.77 -3.80 10.99
N HIS A 269 13.65 -3.24 11.46
CA HIS A 269 13.08 -3.54 12.76
C HIS A 269 12.39 -4.90 12.81
N TYR A 270 12.68 -5.69 13.84
CA TYR A 270 11.97 -6.94 14.07
C TYR A 270 10.49 -6.66 14.37
N ALA A 271 9.60 -7.36 13.71
CA ALA A 271 8.18 -7.09 13.83
C ALA A 271 7.31 -8.33 13.62
N LEU A 272 6.12 -8.30 14.21
CA LEU A 272 5.05 -9.28 14.01
C LEU A 272 3.86 -8.59 13.34
N LEU A 273 3.45 -9.10 12.17
CA LEU A 273 2.23 -8.71 11.49
C LEU A 273 1.12 -9.70 11.83
N ILE A 274 0.01 -9.21 12.38
CA ILE A 274 -1.18 -10.01 12.67
C ILE A 274 -2.36 -9.48 11.88
N ARG A 275 -3.17 -10.38 11.31
CA ARG A 275 -4.44 -10.08 10.64
C ARG A 275 -5.52 -10.97 11.19
N GLY A 276 -6.68 -10.39 11.46
CA GLY A 276 -7.82 -11.12 11.98
C GLY A 276 -9.07 -10.25 12.02
N LEU A 277 -10.00 -10.68 12.86
CA LEU A 277 -11.22 -9.94 13.14
C LEU A 277 -11.17 -9.37 14.56
N TRP A 278 -11.72 -8.18 14.72
CA TRP A 278 -12.07 -7.60 16.03
C TRP A 278 -13.58 -7.74 16.25
N THR A 279 -13.99 -7.74 17.48
CA THR A 279 -15.39 -7.78 17.91
C THR A 279 -15.64 -6.76 19.02
N ALA A 280 -16.88 -6.37 19.22
CA ALA A 280 -17.29 -5.71 20.44
C ALA A 280 -17.82 -6.78 21.41
N GLU A 281 -17.15 -6.92 22.58
CA GLU A 281 -17.61 -7.86 23.61
C GLU A 281 -19.03 -7.49 24.05
N ASN A 282 -19.91 -8.50 24.16
CA ASN A 282 -21.33 -8.37 24.45
C ASN A 282 -22.12 -7.54 23.41
N ASP A 283 -21.65 -7.46 22.16
CA ASP A 283 -22.32 -6.80 21.07
C ASP A 283 -22.06 -7.54 19.74
N PHE A 284 -22.74 -7.12 18.66
CA PHE A 284 -22.62 -7.72 17.30
C PHE A 284 -21.69 -6.94 16.40
N MET A 285 -21.06 -5.86 16.87
CA MET A 285 -20.10 -5.12 16.07
C MET A 285 -18.79 -5.89 15.91
N GLY A 286 -18.21 -5.80 14.73
CA GLY A 286 -16.93 -6.42 14.42
C GLY A 286 -16.46 -6.07 13.02
N GLY A 287 -15.24 -6.48 12.72
CA GLY A 287 -14.67 -6.24 11.39
C GLY A 287 -13.21 -6.66 11.31
N PRO A 288 -12.57 -6.46 10.15
CA PRO A 288 -11.18 -6.81 9.96
C PRO A 288 -10.22 -5.83 10.63
N PHE A 289 -9.06 -6.34 11.01
CA PHE A 289 -7.93 -5.55 11.46
C PHE A 289 -6.61 -6.02 10.86
N VAL A 290 -5.64 -5.13 10.87
CA VAL A 290 -4.21 -5.40 10.68
C VAL A 290 -3.45 -4.78 11.84
N LEU A 291 -2.56 -5.52 12.46
CA LEU A 291 -1.73 -5.09 13.59
C LEU A 291 -0.26 -5.32 13.26
N ASN A 292 0.54 -4.29 13.32
CA ASN A 292 1.98 -4.36 13.36
C ASN A 292 2.45 -4.16 14.81
N VAL A 293 3.23 -5.11 15.31
CA VAL A 293 3.96 -4.99 16.57
C VAL A 293 5.43 -4.90 16.22
N VAL A 294 6.06 -3.78 16.51
CA VAL A 294 7.40 -3.46 16.04
C VAL A 294 8.32 -3.22 17.22
N LEU A 295 9.45 -3.91 17.25
CA LEU A 295 10.49 -3.71 18.26
C LEU A 295 11.43 -2.57 17.81
N ASP A 296 11.39 -1.48 18.55
CA ASP A 296 12.33 -0.35 18.45
C ASP A 296 13.42 -0.55 19.50
N GLU A 297 14.44 -1.34 19.16
CA GLU A 297 15.56 -1.69 20.06
C GLU A 297 16.33 -0.44 20.50
N LYS A 298 16.48 0.52 19.61
CA LYS A 298 17.24 1.77 19.88
C LYS A 298 16.63 2.59 21.03
N ASN A 299 15.30 2.66 21.07
CA ASN A 299 14.56 3.38 22.10
C ASN A 299 14.03 2.45 23.19
N SER A 300 14.39 1.15 23.18
CA SER A 300 13.97 0.14 24.16
C SER A 300 12.45 0.11 24.36
N ARG A 301 11.68 0.07 23.25
CA ARG A 301 10.22 0.05 23.28
C ARG A 301 9.62 -0.91 22.24
N ILE A 302 8.42 -1.36 22.52
CA ILE A 302 7.57 -2.09 21.58
C ILE A 302 6.44 -1.18 21.14
N ILE A 303 6.24 -1.06 19.85
CA ILE A 303 5.22 -0.22 19.22
C ILE A 303 4.11 -1.12 18.69
N TYR A 304 2.88 -0.91 19.14
CA TYR A 304 1.67 -1.53 18.63
C TYR A 304 0.92 -0.55 17.75
N MET A 305 0.71 -0.91 16.49
CA MET A 305 -0.01 -0.07 15.53
C MET A 305 -1.07 -0.91 14.81
N MET A 306 -2.33 -0.75 15.20
CA MET A 306 -3.47 -1.48 14.65
C MET A 306 -4.31 -0.58 13.75
N GLY A 307 -4.62 -1.06 12.54
CA GLY A 307 -5.64 -0.48 11.67
C GLY A 307 -6.88 -1.37 11.67
N TYR A 308 -8.07 -0.81 11.85
CA TYR A 308 -9.33 -1.55 11.86
C TYR A 308 -10.39 -0.93 10.95
N VAL A 309 -11.38 -1.74 10.58
CA VAL A 309 -12.53 -1.31 9.77
C VAL A 309 -13.82 -1.85 10.37
N TYR A 310 -14.85 -1.01 10.37
CA TYR A 310 -16.24 -1.37 10.61
C TYR A 310 -17.06 -0.95 9.39
N ALA A 311 -17.70 -1.88 8.71
CA ALA A 311 -18.57 -1.62 7.56
C ALA A 311 -19.56 -2.81 7.42
N PRO A 312 -20.64 -2.86 8.22
CA PRO A 312 -21.49 -4.04 8.34
C PRO A 312 -22.05 -4.49 6.99
N ASP A 313 -22.52 -3.56 6.17
CA ASP A 313 -23.18 -3.85 4.88
C ASP A 313 -22.25 -3.60 3.67
N GLY A 314 -21.05 -3.13 3.90
CA GLY A 314 -20.10 -2.69 2.85
C GLY A 314 -18.95 -3.65 2.58
N LYS A 315 -18.31 -3.45 1.43
CA LYS A 315 -17.02 -4.07 1.11
C LYS A 315 -15.93 -3.48 1.98
N LYS A 316 -15.09 -4.34 2.55
CA LYS A 316 -14.10 -3.98 3.57
C LYS A 316 -12.65 -3.97 3.04
N ARG A 317 -12.38 -4.71 1.96
CA ARG A 317 -11.02 -4.87 1.41
C ARG A 317 -10.32 -3.54 1.16
N ASN A 318 -10.97 -2.62 0.43
CA ASN A 318 -10.36 -1.34 0.09
C ASN A 318 -10.17 -0.43 1.30
N MET A 319 -11.10 -0.48 2.28
CA MET A 319 -10.97 0.25 3.53
C MET A 319 -9.83 -0.32 4.39
N LEU A 320 -9.73 -1.66 4.48
CA LEU A 320 -8.62 -2.32 5.16
C LEU A 320 -7.28 -1.96 4.52
N ARG A 321 -7.21 -1.88 3.19
CA ARG A 321 -6.00 -1.45 2.47
C ARG A 321 -5.61 -0.02 2.81
N GLN A 322 -6.58 0.88 3.02
CA GLN A 322 -6.32 2.26 3.43
C GLN A 322 -5.69 2.33 4.83
N VAL A 323 -6.29 1.67 5.83
CA VAL A 323 -5.73 1.66 7.19
C VAL A 323 -4.40 0.90 7.25
N GLU A 324 -4.25 -0.19 6.51
CA GLU A 324 -2.99 -0.90 6.36
C GLU A 324 -1.89 0.02 5.81
N SER A 325 -2.23 0.88 4.86
CA SER A 325 -1.27 1.84 4.29
C SER A 325 -0.87 2.91 5.30
N ILE A 326 -1.80 3.38 6.15
CA ILE A 326 -1.47 4.29 7.25
C ILE A 326 -0.52 3.60 8.24
N VAL A 327 -0.87 2.39 8.71
CA VAL A 327 -0.05 1.60 9.64
C VAL A 327 1.36 1.36 9.08
N ASN A 328 1.48 1.05 7.79
CA ASN A 328 2.77 0.82 7.12
C ASN A 328 3.47 2.11 6.67
N SER A 329 2.87 3.27 6.87
CA SER A 329 3.52 4.56 6.62
C SER A 329 4.38 5.04 7.78
N MET A 330 4.26 4.39 8.95
CA MET A 330 5.04 4.73 10.14
C MET A 330 6.54 4.63 9.85
N LYS A 331 7.31 5.62 10.32
CA LYS A 331 8.76 5.58 10.34
C LYS A 331 9.25 5.81 11.76
N ILE A 332 10.17 4.96 12.18
CA ILE A 332 10.78 4.97 13.51
C ILE A 332 12.06 5.78 13.47
N ASP A 333 12.98 5.44 12.55
CA ASP A 333 14.21 6.20 12.32
C ASP A 333 14.05 7.12 11.11
N PHE A 334 14.19 8.41 11.30
CA PHE A 334 14.14 9.41 10.24
C PHE A 334 15.19 10.50 10.45
N PRO A 335 15.71 11.14 9.37
CA PRO A 335 16.76 12.14 9.45
C PRO A 335 16.34 13.36 10.28
N GLU A 336 17.31 14.02 10.93
CA GLU A 336 17.07 15.24 11.72
C GLU A 336 16.43 16.38 10.89
N GLU A 337 16.66 16.40 9.58
CA GLU A 337 16.03 17.35 8.66
C GLU A 337 14.50 17.17 8.57
N GLU A 338 14.00 15.95 8.76
CA GLU A 338 12.56 15.65 8.86
C GLU A 338 12.01 15.97 10.28
N LYS A 339 12.88 16.31 11.26
CA LYS A 339 12.48 16.74 12.61
C LYS A 339 12.12 18.23 12.69
N LYS A 340 12.50 19.04 11.71
CA LYS A 340 12.14 20.46 11.59
C LYS A 340 10.89 20.66 10.79
#